data_51322d0b720887e6a1b324676a9302d1
#
_entry.id   51322d0b720887e6a1b324676a9302d1
#
_cell.length_a   1.000
_cell.length_b   1.000
_cell.length_c   1.000
_cell.angle_alpha   90.00
_cell.angle_beta   90.00
_cell.angle_gamma   90.00
#
_symmetry.space_group_name_H-M   'P 1'
#
loop_
_entity.id
_entity.type
_entity.pdbx_description
1 polymer ?
#
loop_
_entity_poly.entity_id
_entity_poly.type
_entity_poly.pdbx_seq_one_letter_code
_entity_poly.pdbx_strand_id
1 'polypeptide(L)'
;MTCDDVETVKPRVAAVVVTYHPDEDVQMHLAALRPQVDQLIVVDNGSSDAAVEKLRRQGEELGFELIANGENLGVATALNRGAQRALETCAEWIFFFDQDSCVTDGFTAKMLAGYDSVAARRPLGILVPRYVDRQSGNPHPVMRLPDGSLITAITSGSLMRAGTFRELGSFADELFIDSVDHEYSFRVRRSGRILAECESAVLFHSLGMPKPHSLLGVFRFQSTNHSPVRRYYQERNKIWMYRHYGLAFPAFFAQEFLRSFVDLAKLELVEREKWAKTKAFFRGVADGLRNRMGRCL
;
A
#
# COMPACT_ATOMS: atom_id res chain seq x y z
N MET A 1 -19.68 13.52 45.91
CA MET A 1 -18.90 13.82 44.68
C MET A 1 -18.78 12.50 43.94
N THR A 2 -19.68 12.30 43.01
CA THR A 2 -19.82 11.07 42.20
C THR A 2 -18.81 11.11 41.08
N CYS A 3 -17.98 10.07 40.97
CA CYS A 3 -17.03 9.82 39.88
C CYS A 3 -17.80 9.34 38.62
N ASP A 4 -18.40 10.24 37.89
CA ASP A 4 -19.04 9.92 36.62
C ASP A 4 -18.92 11.13 35.70
N ASP A 5 -17.76 11.31 35.08
CA ASP A 5 -17.55 12.08 33.85
C ASP A 5 -16.13 11.80 33.34
N VAL A 6 -15.86 10.54 32.95
CA VAL A 6 -14.79 10.26 31.99
C VAL A 6 -15.39 10.54 30.64
N GLU A 7 -15.27 11.78 30.15
CA GLU A 7 -15.44 12.08 28.76
C GLU A 7 -14.55 11.10 27.97
N THR A 8 -15.17 10.15 27.32
CA THR A 8 -14.46 9.26 26.38
C THR A 8 -14.00 10.11 25.22
N VAL A 9 -12.77 10.61 25.31
CA VAL A 9 -12.13 11.36 24.22
C VAL A 9 -12.17 10.46 22.99
N LYS A 10 -12.91 10.90 21.97
CA LYS A 10 -13.02 10.17 20.70
C LYS A 10 -11.61 9.92 20.14
N PRO A 11 -11.24 8.67 19.81
CA PRO A 11 -9.92 8.35 19.32
C PRO A 11 -9.62 9.12 18.03
N ARG A 12 -8.45 9.77 17.97
CA ARG A 12 -8.06 10.63 16.87
C ARG A 12 -7.56 9.82 15.68
N VAL A 13 -8.22 9.96 14.54
CA VAL A 13 -7.94 9.23 13.29
C VAL A 13 -7.26 10.14 12.30
N ALA A 14 -6.07 9.78 11.84
CA ALA A 14 -5.38 10.41 10.72
C ALA A 14 -5.42 9.51 9.47
N ALA A 15 -5.55 10.12 8.31
CA ALA A 15 -5.34 9.47 7.03
C ALA A 15 -4.17 10.11 6.28
N VAL A 16 -3.28 9.27 5.77
CA VAL A 16 -2.14 9.64 4.93
C VAL A 16 -2.43 9.18 3.52
N VAL A 17 -2.47 10.11 2.56
CA VAL A 17 -2.65 9.84 1.13
C VAL A 17 -1.39 10.24 0.40
N VAL A 18 -0.77 9.31 -0.34
CA VAL A 18 0.39 9.60 -1.17
C VAL A 18 -0.06 9.90 -2.59
N THR A 19 0.42 11.02 -3.14
CA THR A 19 0.16 11.43 -4.52
C THR A 19 1.45 11.51 -5.33
N TYR A 20 1.34 11.17 -6.63
CA TYR A 20 2.39 11.34 -7.62
C TYR A 20 1.75 11.51 -9.00
N HIS A 21 1.86 12.70 -9.59
CA HIS A 21 1.16 13.08 -10.82
C HIS A 21 -0.32 12.68 -10.78
N PRO A 22 -1.09 13.18 -9.77
CA PRO A 22 -2.48 12.80 -9.60
C PRO A 22 -3.33 13.22 -10.80
N ASP A 23 -4.32 12.39 -11.12
CA ASP A 23 -5.35 12.71 -12.11
C ASP A 23 -6.44 13.63 -11.55
N GLU A 24 -7.48 13.89 -12.34
CA GLU A 24 -8.58 14.78 -11.94
C GLU A 24 -9.46 14.16 -10.84
N ASP A 25 -9.51 12.85 -10.74
CA ASP A 25 -10.38 12.12 -9.79
C ASP A 25 -9.87 12.23 -8.34
N VAL A 26 -8.60 12.60 -8.11
CA VAL A 26 -8.01 12.70 -6.77
C VAL A 26 -8.81 13.61 -5.84
N GLN A 27 -9.33 14.72 -6.35
CA GLN A 27 -10.15 15.65 -5.55
C GLN A 27 -11.42 14.98 -5.01
N MET A 28 -12.08 14.18 -5.82
CA MET A 28 -13.27 13.43 -5.42
C MET A 28 -12.93 12.38 -4.35
N HIS A 29 -11.81 11.69 -4.48
CA HIS A 29 -11.35 10.70 -3.50
C HIS A 29 -11.03 11.35 -2.15
N LEU A 30 -10.32 12.50 -2.16
CA LEU A 30 -10.01 13.26 -0.96
C LEU A 30 -11.28 13.84 -0.31
N ALA A 31 -12.22 14.34 -1.10
CA ALA A 31 -13.50 14.85 -0.61
C ALA A 31 -14.36 13.76 0.06
N ALA A 32 -14.34 12.52 -0.46
CA ALA A 32 -15.05 11.40 0.16
C ALA A 32 -14.40 10.94 1.47
N LEU A 33 -13.08 11.04 1.59
CA LEU A 33 -12.32 10.62 2.77
C LEU A 33 -12.34 11.68 3.89
N ARG A 34 -12.24 12.97 3.52
CA ARG A 34 -12.04 14.08 4.48
C ARG A 34 -13.06 14.12 5.63
N PRO A 35 -14.38 13.98 5.42
CA PRO A 35 -15.35 14.03 6.50
C PRO A 35 -15.31 12.80 7.44
N GLN A 36 -14.58 11.76 7.09
CA GLN A 36 -14.52 10.51 7.84
C GLN A 36 -13.30 10.42 8.77
N VAL A 37 -12.39 11.39 8.73
CA VAL A 37 -11.15 11.40 9.53
C VAL A 37 -10.97 12.74 10.25
N ASP A 38 -10.28 12.73 11.39
CA ASP A 38 -10.01 13.96 12.13
C ASP A 38 -8.91 14.78 11.45
N GLN A 39 -7.93 14.09 10.83
CA GLN A 39 -6.85 14.71 10.07
C GLN A 39 -6.63 13.99 8.73
N LEU A 40 -6.56 14.77 7.66
CA LEU A 40 -6.16 14.29 6.34
C LEU A 40 -4.82 14.93 5.96
N ILE A 41 -3.81 14.10 5.69
CA ILE A 41 -2.46 14.49 5.29
C ILE A 41 -2.23 13.96 3.89
N VAL A 42 -2.00 14.86 2.94
CA VAL A 42 -1.65 14.51 1.57
C VAL A 42 -0.16 14.73 1.37
N VAL A 43 0.56 13.70 0.96
CA VAL A 43 1.99 13.75 0.71
C VAL A 43 2.24 13.65 -0.80
N ASP A 44 2.53 14.78 -1.43
CA ASP A 44 2.92 14.80 -2.84
C ASP A 44 4.38 14.37 -2.99
N ASN A 45 4.61 13.33 -3.79
CA ASN A 45 5.91 12.70 -3.94
C ASN A 45 6.66 13.15 -5.20
N GLY A 46 6.62 14.44 -5.48
CA GLY A 46 7.40 15.05 -6.56
C GLY A 46 6.64 15.17 -7.88
N SER A 47 5.40 15.60 -7.83
CA SER A 47 4.62 16.02 -9.01
C SER A 47 5.13 17.34 -9.58
N SER A 48 4.57 17.76 -10.72
CA SER A 48 4.88 19.07 -11.29
C SER A 48 4.38 20.22 -10.39
N ASP A 49 5.02 21.39 -10.50
CA ASP A 49 4.62 22.57 -9.73
C ASP A 49 3.13 22.92 -9.91
N ALA A 50 2.61 22.76 -11.13
CA ALA A 50 1.19 22.99 -11.41
C ALA A 50 0.27 22.01 -10.67
N ALA A 51 0.67 20.73 -10.55
CA ALA A 51 -0.08 19.72 -9.80
C ALA A 51 -0.03 20.00 -8.29
N VAL A 52 1.15 20.37 -7.76
CA VAL A 52 1.32 20.75 -6.35
C VAL A 52 0.48 21.97 -6.01
N GLU A 53 0.46 22.99 -6.89
CA GLU A 53 -0.36 24.17 -6.69
C GLU A 53 -1.87 23.88 -6.74
N LYS A 54 -2.30 22.95 -7.61
CA LYS A 54 -3.67 22.43 -7.61
C LYS A 54 -4.01 21.75 -6.29
N LEU A 55 -3.14 20.86 -5.80
CA LEU A 55 -3.32 20.19 -4.50
C LEU A 55 -3.36 21.19 -3.33
N ARG A 56 -2.56 22.25 -3.36
CA ARG A 56 -2.58 23.29 -2.32
C ARG A 56 -3.94 23.97 -2.23
N ARG A 57 -4.52 24.40 -3.37
CA ARG A 57 -5.86 24.98 -3.41
C ARG A 57 -6.93 24.00 -2.93
N GLN A 58 -6.85 22.75 -3.35
CA GLN A 58 -7.76 21.71 -2.86
C GLN A 58 -7.60 21.50 -1.34
N GLY A 59 -6.39 21.62 -0.79
CA GLY A 59 -6.13 21.57 0.65
C GLY A 59 -6.80 22.69 1.42
N GLU A 60 -6.77 23.90 0.89
CA GLU A 60 -7.49 25.05 1.45
C GLU A 60 -9.01 24.86 1.42
N GLU A 61 -9.55 24.33 0.31
CA GLU A 61 -10.98 24.07 0.14
C GLU A 61 -11.51 22.92 1.01
N LEU A 62 -10.80 21.80 1.05
CA LEU A 62 -11.22 20.57 1.72
C LEU A 62 -10.72 20.47 3.18
N GLY A 63 -9.74 21.28 3.57
CA GLY A 63 -9.18 21.29 4.91
C GLY A 63 -8.23 20.10 5.15
N PHE A 64 -7.31 19.81 4.23
CA PHE A 64 -6.23 18.85 4.45
C PHE A 64 -4.86 19.54 4.48
N GLU A 65 -3.90 18.90 5.13
CA GLU A 65 -2.50 19.32 5.17
C GLU A 65 -1.73 18.72 3.99
N LEU A 66 -1.04 19.56 3.21
CA LEU A 66 -0.19 19.14 2.10
C LEU A 66 1.29 19.15 2.51
N ILE A 67 1.97 18.02 2.32
CA ILE A 67 3.42 17.89 2.40
C ILE A 67 3.96 17.65 0.99
N ALA A 68 4.68 18.62 0.42
CA ALA A 68 5.29 18.48 -0.89
C ALA A 68 6.75 18.03 -0.75
N ASN A 69 7.10 16.88 -1.32
CA ASN A 69 8.47 16.34 -1.26
C ASN A 69 9.44 17.06 -2.21
N GLY A 70 8.90 17.72 -3.26
CA GLY A 70 9.71 18.41 -4.28
C GLY A 70 10.33 17.47 -5.32
N GLU A 71 10.61 16.22 -4.97
CA GLU A 71 11.07 15.17 -5.87
C GLU A 71 10.51 13.80 -5.46
N ASN A 72 10.61 12.82 -6.37
CA ASN A 72 10.18 11.47 -6.07
C ASN A 72 11.20 10.78 -5.15
N LEU A 73 10.86 10.67 -3.86
CA LEU A 73 11.65 10.02 -2.82
C LEU A 73 11.29 8.53 -2.63
N GLY A 74 10.34 8.01 -3.41
CA GLY A 74 9.78 6.69 -3.25
C GLY A 74 8.54 6.67 -2.34
N VAL A 75 7.68 5.68 -2.54
CA VAL A 75 6.41 5.57 -1.81
C VAL A 75 6.62 5.33 -0.31
N ALA A 76 7.64 4.55 0.06
CA ALA A 76 7.97 4.27 1.46
C ALA A 76 8.27 5.57 2.23
N THR A 77 9.15 6.43 1.69
CA THR A 77 9.50 7.72 2.31
C THR A 77 8.29 8.66 2.37
N ALA A 78 7.45 8.68 1.33
CA ALA A 78 6.24 9.50 1.33
C ALA A 78 5.26 9.05 2.43
N LEU A 79 5.01 7.74 2.57
CA LEU A 79 4.20 7.17 3.66
C LEU A 79 4.78 7.50 5.03
N ASN A 80 6.10 7.40 5.20
CA ASN A 80 6.79 7.70 6.45
C ASN A 80 6.64 9.17 6.86
N ARG A 81 6.77 10.11 5.92
CA ARG A 81 6.55 11.54 6.18
C ARG A 81 5.13 11.82 6.66
N GLY A 82 4.15 11.24 5.99
CA GLY A 82 2.75 11.37 6.41
C GLY A 82 2.47 10.73 7.77
N ALA A 83 2.99 9.52 8.01
CA ALA A 83 2.87 8.83 9.30
C ALA A 83 3.53 9.61 10.43
N GLN A 84 4.74 10.14 10.21
CA GLN A 84 5.43 10.98 11.18
C GLN A 84 4.60 12.21 11.54
N ARG A 85 4.02 12.87 10.53
CA ARG A 85 3.13 14.02 10.76
C ARG A 85 1.88 13.64 11.56
N ALA A 86 1.28 12.50 11.28
CA ALA A 86 0.15 11.97 12.05
C ALA A 86 0.53 11.71 13.53
N LEU A 87 1.73 11.19 13.78
CA LEU A 87 2.25 10.96 15.13
C LEU A 87 2.48 12.27 15.89
N GLU A 88 3.01 13.31 15.24
CA GLU A 88 3.23 14.65 15.81
C GLU A 88 1.92 15.31 16.23
N THR A 89 0.84 15.03 15.55
CA THR A 89 -0.49 15.52 15.87
C THR A 89 -1.28 14.60 16.80
N CYS A 90 -0.61 13.66 17.45
CA CYS A 90 -1.19 12.75 18.43
C CYS A 90 -2.32 11.86 17.87
N ALA A 91 -2.23 11.43 16.62
CA ALA A 91 -3.14 10.42 16.09
C ALA A 91 -3.01 9.10 16.86
N GLU A 92 -4.14 8.47 17.17
CA GLU A 92 -4.20 7.13 17.75
C GLU A 92 -4.28 6.07 16.66
N TRP A 93 -4.88 6.43 15.53
CA TRP A 93 -5.10 5.58 14.37
C TRP A 93 -4.56 6.23 13.12
N ILE A 94 -3.93 5.42 12.27
CA ILE A 94 -3.38 5.88 10.99
C ILE A 94 -3.94 4.98 9.88
N PHE A 95 -4.59 5.62 8.92
CA PHE A 95 -4.88 5.03 7.61
C PHE A 95 -3.81 5.41 6.61
N PHE A 96 -3.54 4.52 5.66
CA PHE A 96 -2.70 4.80 4.50
C PHE A 96 -3.51 4.58 3.22
N PHE A 97 -3.35 5.46 2.25
CA PHE A 97 -4.07 5.38 0.98
C PHE A 97 -3.17 5.75 -0.21
N ASP A 98 -3.45 5.12 -1.34
CA ASP A 98 -2.99 5.58 -2.65
C ASP A 98 -3.98 6.62 -3.20
N GLN A 99 -3.54 7.46 -4.13
CA GLN A 99 -4.34 8.57 -4.69
C GLN A 99 -5.62 8.13 -5.44
N ASP A 100 -5.66 6.89 -5.92
CA ASP A 100 -6.77 6.31 -6.71
C ASP A 100 -7.79 5.54 -5.87
N SER A 101 -7.69 5.64 -4.55
CA SER A 101 -8.53 4.92 -3.60
C SER A 101 -9.80 5.70 -3.26
N CYS A 102 -10.96 5.09 -3.47
CA CYS A 102 -12.25 5.68 -3.18
C CYS A 102 -12.95 4.95 -2.04
N VAL A 103 -13.15 5.64 -0.91
CA VAL A 103 -13.84 5.09 0.26
C VAL A 103 -15.36 5.22 0.10
N THR A 104 -16.09 4.29 0.72
CA THR A 104 -17.55 4.35 0.84
C THR A 104 -17.99 5.11 2.10
N ASP A 105 -19.25 5.49 2.18
CA ASP A 105 -19.82 6.13 3.36
C ASP A 105 -19.67 5.24 4.60
N GLY A 106 -19.26 5.86 5.71
CA GLY A 106 -19.03 5.18 6.98
C GLY A 106 -17.83 4.22 6.98
N PHE A 107 -16.93 4.32 6.00
CA PHE A 107 -15.75 3.47 5.87
C PHE A 107 -14.91 3.45 7.14
N THR A 108 -14.53 4.62 7.65
CA THR A 108 -13.70 4.75 8.86
C THR A 108 -14.37 4.11 10.07
N ALA A 109 -15.66 4.36 10.29
CA ALA A 109 -16.39 3.78 11.42
C ALA A 109 -16.43 2.25 11.34
N LYS A 110 -16.68 1.68 10.14
CA LYS A 110 -16.66 0.23 9.91
C LYS A 110 -15.28 -0.37 10.16
N MET A 111 -14.22 0.31 9.72
CA MET A 111 -12.83 -0.14 9.92
C MET A 111 -12.45 -0.14 11.41
N LEU A 112 -12.79 0.90 12.16
CA LEU A 112 -12.53 0.96 13.60
C LEU A 112 -13.28 -0.14 14.35
N ALA A 113 -14.59 -0.30 14.11
CA ALA A 113 -15.39 -1.37 14.72
C ALA A 113 -14.86 -2.76 14.36
N GLY A 114 -14.46 -2.95 13.08
CA GLY A 114 -13.83 -4.18 12.60
C GLY A 114 -12.51 -4.46 13.30
N TYR A 115 -11.68 -3.43 13.50
CA TYR A 115 -10.41 -3.57 14.22
C TYR A 115 -10.63 -4.06 15.67
N ASP A 116 -11.52 -3.41 16.40
CA ASP A 116 -11.82 -3.77 17.80
C ASP A 116 -12.38 -5.19 17.91
N SER A 117 -13.25 -5.59 16.98
CA SER A 117 -13.81 -6.95 16.94
C SER A 117 -12.75 -8.03 16.75
N VAL A 118 -11.76 -7.80 15.87
CA VAL A 118 -10.67 -8.76 15.65
C VAL A 118 -9.66 -8.70 16.79
N ALA A 119 -9.27 -7.50 17.23
CA ALA A 119 -8.28 -7.28 18.28
C ALA A 119 -8.71 -7.86 19.63
N ALA A 120 -10.01 -7.95 19.91
CA ALA A 120 -10.56 -8.60 21.10
C ALA A 120 -10.25 -10.11 21.15
N ARG A 121 -9.92 -10.72 20.03
CA ARG A 121 -9.70 -12.18 19.92
C ARG A 121 -8.26 -12.55 19.58
N ARG A 122 -7.55 -11.69 18.85
CA ARG A 122 -6.21 -11.97 18.29
C ARG A 122 -5.36 -10.70 18.26
N PRO A 123 -4.02 -10.81 18.42
CA PRO A 123 -3.14 -9.65 18.34
C PRO A 123 -3.11 -9.12 16.89
N LEU A 124 -3.92 -8.10 16.60
CA LEU A 124 -4.05 -7.49 15.29
C LEU A 124 -3.00 -6.39 15.10
N GLY A 125 -2.30 -6.41 13.96
CA GLY A 125 -1.36 -5.37 13.57
C GLY A 125 -1.93 -4.45 12.51
N ILE A 126 -2.50 -5.03 11.45
CA ILE A 126 -3.10 -4.29 10.32
C ILE A 126 -4.48 -4.85 10.01
N LEU A 127 -5.45 -3.96 9.85
CA LEU A 127 -6.74 -4.27 9.27
C LEU A 127 -6.83 -3.64 7.88
N VAL A 128 -7.26 -4.39 6.88
CA VAL A 128 -7.52 -3.87 5.53
C VAL A 128 -9.00 -3.97 5.17
N PRO A 129 -9.51 -3.12 4.26
CA PRO A 129 -10.88 -3.23 3.78
C PRO A 129 -11.03 -4.40 2.81
N ARG A 130 -12.26 -4.68 2.42
CA ARG A 130 -12.56 -5.47 1.23
C ARG A 130 -12.32 -4.61 -0.01
N TYR A 131 -11.36 -5.03 -0.82
CA TYR A 131 -11.06 -4.36 -2.10
C TYR A 131 -12.04 -4.81 -3.17
N VAL A 132 -12.58 -3.85 -3.90
CA VAL A 132 -13.49 -4.09 -5.03
C VAL A 132 -12.96 -3.35 -6.25
N ASP A 133 -12.84 -4.06 -7.35
CA ASP A 133 -12.47 -3.44 -8.63
C ASP A 133 -13.56 -2.49 -9.11
N ARG A 134 -13.18 -1.24 -9.38
CA ARG A 134 -14.12 -0.17 -9.72
C ARG A 134 -14.88 -0.43 -11.03
N GLN A 135 -14.27 -1.17 -11.97
CA GLN A 135 -14.87 -1.39 -13.29
C GLN A 135 -15.76 -2.63 -13.33
N SER A 136 -15.30 -3.73 -12.73
CA SER A 136 -16.00 -4.99 -12.76
C SER A 136 -16.94 -5.20 -11.58
N GLY A 137 -16.79 -4.44 -10.50
CA GLY A 137 -17.53 -4.63 -9.25
C GLY A 137 -17.14 -5.92 -8.49
N ASN A 138 -16.12 -6.64 -8.95
CA ASN A 138 -15.70 -7.89 -8.33
C ASN A 138 -14.72 -7.65 -7.18
N PRO A 139 -14.82 -8.42 -6.09
CA PRO A 139 -13.82 -8.35 -5.02
C PRO A 139 -12.47 -8.88 -5.51
N HIS A 140 -11.39 -8.24 -5.08
CA HIS A 140 -10.05 -8.73 -5.32
C HIS A 140 -9.76 -9.93 -4.42
N PRO A 141 -9.18 -11.01 -4.97
CA PRO A 141 -8.80 -12.16 -4.17
C PRO A 141 -7.64 -11.79 -3.22
N VAL A 142 -7.77 -12.18 -1.97
CA VAL A 142 -6.71 -12.04 -0.96
C VAL A 142 -6.17 -13.43 -0.58
N MET A 143 -4.86 -13.52 -0.38
CA MET A 143 -4.25 -14.77 0.08
C MET A 143 -4.38 -14.90 1.58
N ARG A 144 -5.04 -15.98 2.02
CA ARG A 144 -5.23 -16.29 3.44
C ARG A 144 -4.42 -17.50 3.87
N LEU A 145 -4.01 -17.48 5.13
CA LEU A 145 -3.48 -18.64 5.82
C LEU A 145 -4.62 -19.56 6.31
N PRO A 146 -4.31 -20.80 6.71
CA PRO A 146 -5.31 -21.73 7.24
C PRO A 146 -6.09 -21.18 8.45
N ASP A 147 -5.48 -20.25 9.21
CA ASP A 147 -6.11 -19.58 10.37
C ASP A 147 -7.00 -18.40 9.99
N GLY A 148 -7.21 -18.15 8.68
CA GLY A 148 -8.02 -17.06 8.14
C GLY A 148 -7.31 -15.70 8.07
N SER A 149 -6.13 -15.53 8.67
CA SER A 149 -5.37 -14.29 8.58
C SER A 149 -4.75 -14.10 7.19
N LEU A 150 -4.50 -12.84 6.81
CA LEU A 150 -3.87 -12.54 5.51
C LEU A 150 -2.37 -12.81 5.57
N ILE A 151 -1.78 -13.26 4.46
CA ILE A 151 -0.31 -13.41 4.32
C ILE A 151 0.31 -12.03 4.23
N THR A 152 -0.18 -11.21 3.32
CA THR A 152 0.22 -9.82 3.07
C THR A 152 -1.01 -8.96 2.88
N ALA A 153 -0.84 -7.65 3.02
CA ALA A 153 -1.85 -6.63 2.79
C ALA A 153 -1.25 -5.52 1.94
N ILE A 154 -2.04 -4.91 1.08
CA ILE A 154 -1.62 -3.68 0.38
C ILE A 154 -1.79 -2.47 1.32
N THR A 155 -1.03 -1.42 1.07
CA THR A 155 -1.03 -0.22 1.92
C THR A 155 -2.35 0.52 1.84
N SER A 156 -2.96 0.60 0.65
CA SER A 156 -4.16 1.40 0.44
C SER A 156 -5.36 0.92 1.26
N GLY A 157 -5.96 1.82 2.04
CA GLY A 157 -7.06 1.55 2.96
C GLY A 157 -6.64 0.82 4.24
N SER A 158 -5.36 0.52 4.44
CA SER A 158 -4.90 -0.16 5.65
C SER A 158 -5.00 0.73 6.88
N LEU A 159 -5.48 0.14 7.98
CA LEU A 159 -5.61 0.76 9.29
C LEU A 159 -4.69 0.09 10.29
N MET A 160 -3.95 0.89 11.04
CA MET A 160 -3.18 0.41 12.18
C MET A 160 -3.21 1.41 13.35
N ARG A 161 -2.91 0.93 14.55
CA ARG A 161 -2.68 1.80 15.70
C ARG A 161 -1.36 2.54 15.55
N ALA A 162 -1.34 3.83 15.89
CA ALA A 162 -0.11 4.63 15.92
C ALA A 162 0.96 4.01 16.85
N GLY A 163 0.54 3.38 17.94
CA GLY A 163 1.42 2.62 18.83
C GLY A 163 2.10 1.44 18.13
N THR A 164 1.37 0.70 17.29
CA THR A 164 1.92 -0.40 16.47
C THR A 164 2.95 0.13 15.47
N PHE A 165 2.65 1.25 14.80
CA PHE A 165 3.61 1.88 13.87
C PHE A 165 4.89 2.33 14.58
N ARG A 166 4.79 2.95 15.77
CA ARG A 166 5.97 3.35 16.57
C ARG A 166 6.81 2.14 16.97
N GLU A 167 6.17 1.06 17.40
CA GLU A 167 6.86 -0.15 17.86
C GLU A 167 7.57 -0.89 16.71
N LEU A 168 6.89 -1.03 15.58
CA LEU A 168 7.43 -1.77 14.43
C LEU A 168 8.39 -0.92 13.57
N GLY A 169 8.34 0.40 13.71
CA GLY A 169 9.14 1.34 12.93
C GLY A 169 8.55 1.69 11.58
N SER A 170 9.22 2.58 10.88
CA SER A 170 8.82 3.13 9.58
C SER A 170 8.86 2.09 8.45
N PHE A 171 8.17 2.33 7.36
CA PHE A 171 8.33 1.55 6.12
C PHE A 171 9.79 1.60 5.65
N ALA A 172 10.24 0.56 4.96
CA ALA A 172 11.62 0.43 4.50
C ALA A 172 11.90 1.37 3.31
N ASP A 173 12.50 2.54 3.56
CA ASP A 173 12.80 3.56 2.55
C ASP A 173 13.66 3.05 1.40
N GLU A 174 14.56 2.11 1.70
CA GLU A 174 15.46 1.50 0.72
C GLU A 174 14.73 0.72 -0.38
N LEU A 175 13.49 0.32 -0.17
CA LEU A 175 12.70 -0.36 -1.21
C LEU A 175 12.21 0.60 -2.29
N PHE A 176 12.05 1.88 -1.98
CA PHE A 176 11.62 2.95 -2.87
C PHE A 176 10.19 2.77 -3.40
N ILE A 177 9.92 1.72 -4.18
CA ILE A 177 8.61 1.34 -4.74
C ILE A 177 8.55 -0.17 -4.92
N ASP A 178 7.36 -0.75 -4.88
CA ASP A 178 7.07 -2.20 -4.89
C ASP A 178 7.64 -2.93 -3.65
N SER A 179 6.93 -3.90 -3.14
CA SER A 179 7.25 -4.70 -1.94
C SER A 179 7.26 -3.94 -0.60
N VAL A 180 6.98 -2.65 -0.56
CA VAL A 180 6.93 -1.83 0.67
C VAL A 180 5.85 -2.34 1.62
N ASP A 181 4.67 -2.61 1.10
CA ASP A 181 3.52 -3.17 1.77
C ASP A 181 3.74 -4.63 2.22
N HIS A 182 4.35 -5.44 1.36
CA HIS A 182 4.69 -6.82 1.67
C HIS A 182 5.75 -6.90 2.79
N GLU A 183 6.79 -6.06 2.72
CA GLU A 183 7.81 -5.97 3.77
C GLU A 183 7.18 -5.66 5.12
N TYR A 184 6.34 -4.62 5.16
CA TYR A 184 5.70 -4.23 6.40
C TYR A 184 4.75 -5.31 6.92
N SER A 185 4.04 -5.99 6.04
CA SER A 185 3.20 -7.15 6.38
C SER A 185 4.00 -8.27 7.06
N PHE A 186 5.17 -8.63 6.52
CA PHE A 186 6.02 -9.66 7.13
C PHE A 186 6.63 -9.20 8.46
N ARG A 187 6.95 -7.92 8.62
CA ARG A 187 7.42 -7.34 9.87
C ARG A 187 6.35 -7.43 10.96
N VAL A 188 5.11 -7.08 10.63
CA VAL A 188 3.94 -7.26 11.50
C VAL A 188 3.80 -8.72 11.92
N ARG A 189 3.89 -9.65 10.98
CA ARG A 189 3.76 -11.08 11.30
C ARG A 189 4.90 -11.60 12.18
N ARG A 190 6.13 -11.14 11.96
CA ARG A 190 7.28 -11.50 12.80
C ARG A 190 7.14 -10.98 14.24
N SER A 191 6.38 -9.91 14.46
CA SER A 191 6.07 -9.43 15.81
C SER A 191 4.99 -10.24 16.53
N GLY A 192 4.49 -11.34 15.93
CA GLY A 192 3.43 -12.17 16.48
C GLY A 192 2.02 -11.63 16.25
N ARG A 193 1.87 -10.54 15.48
CA ARG A 193 0.56 -9.97 15.11
C ARG A 193 0.05 -10.55 13.80
N ILE A 194 -1.25 -10.46 13.61
CA ILE A 194 -1.92 -10.88 12.38
C ILE A 194 -2.30 -9.68 11.52
N LEU A 195 -2.57 -9.96 10.23
CA LEU A 195 -3.27 -9.08 9.31
C LEU A 195 -4.66 -9.67 9.05
N ALA A 196 -5.69 -8.83 9.03
CA ALA A 196 -7.07 -9.26 8.80
C ALA A 196 -7.80 -8.33 7.82
N GLU A 197 -8.90 -8.82 7.26
CA GLU A 197 -9.79 -8.06 6.38
C GLU A 197 -11.09 -7.70 7.11
N CYS A 198 -11.52 -6.46 6.95
CA CYS A 198 -12.83 -5.97 7.37
C CYS A 198 -13.80 -6.09 6.20
N GLU A 199 -14.62 -7.14 6.18
CA GLU A 199 -15.54 -7.42 5.06
C GLU A 199 -16.65 -6.37 4.91
N SER A 200 -17.00 -5.65 5.98
CA SER A 200 -18.04 -4.62 5.97
C SER A 200 -17.57 -3.27 5.44
N ALA A 201 -16.26 -3.02 5.41
CA ALA A 201 -15.67 -1.81 4.86
C ALA A 201 -15.19 -2.08 3.42
N VAL A 202 -15.72 -1.33 2.46
CA VAL A 202 -15.39 -1.50 1.04
C VAL A 202 -14.55 -0.33 0.55
N LEU A 203 -13.45 -0.65 -0.13
CA LEU A 203 -12.61 0.30 -0.83
C LEU A 203 -12.63 -0.02 -2.32
N PHE A 204 -13.05 0.95 -3.14
CA PHE A 204 -12.89 0.84 -4.58
C PHE A 204 -11.46 1.19 -4.95
N HIS A 205 -10.76 0.21 -5.52
CA HIS A 205 -9.35 0.35 -5.90
C HIS A 205 -9.10 -0.31 -7.25
N SER A 206 -8.33 0.34 -8.10
CA SER A 206 -7.96 -0.20 -9.42
C SER A 206 -6.58 -0.84 -9.35
N LEU A 207 -6.51 -2.17 -9.26
CA LEU A 207 -5.24 -2.91 -9.34
C LEU A 207 -4.71 -2.93 -10.78
N GLY A 208 -4.40 -1.76 -11.36
CA GLY A 208 -3.89 -1.66 -12.73
C GLY A 208 -4.71 -2.45 -13.75
N MET A 209 -4.62 -2.15 -15.02
CA MET A 209 -5.38 -2.87 -16.05
C MET A 209 -4.55 -4.07 -16.59
N PRO A 210 -4.74 -5.30 -16.06
CA PRO A 210 -4.11 -6.46 -16.67
C PRO A 210 -4.70 -6.67 -18.06
N LYS A 211 -3.84 -6.68 -19.08
CA LYS A 211 -4.28 -6.95 -20.44
C LYS A 211 -4.43 -8.46 -20.65
N PRO A 212 -5.62 -8.92 -21.07
CA PRO A 212 -5.80 -10.32 -21.39
C PRO A 212 -5.05 -10.66 -22.69
N HIS A 213 -4.35 -11.76 -22.68
CA HIS A 213 -3.67 -12.33 -23.83
C HIS A 213 -4.17 -13.76 -24.07
N SER A 214 -4.16 -14.16 -25.33
CA SER A 214 -4.46 -15.53 -25.73
C SER A 214 -3.31 -16.06 -26.59
N LEU A 215 -2.69 -17.14 -26.17
CA LEU A 215 -1.69 -17.85 -26.95
C LEU A 215 -2.37 -19.04 -27.64
N LEU A 216 -2.27 -19.10 -28.98
CA LEU A 216 -2.87 -20.14 -29.82
C LEU A 216 -4.40 -20.31 -29.65
N GLY A 217 -5.11 -19.27 -29.17
CA GLY A 217 -6.57 -19.33 -28.95
C GLY A 217 -7.01 -20.16 -27.74
N VAL A 218 -6.11 -20.91 -27.10
CA VAL A 218 -6.43 -21.89 -26.03
C VAL A 218 -5.95 -21.40 -24.66
N PHE A 219 -4.76 -20.87 -24.56
CA PHE A 219 -4.19 -20.43 -23.27
C PHE A 219 -4.47 -18.94 -23.04
N ARG A 220 -5.42 -18.64 -22.14
CA ARG A 220 -5.70 -17.27 -21.68
C ARG A 220 -4.88 -16.94 -20.46
N PHE A 221 -4.15 -15.83 -20.49
CA PHE A 221 -3.39 -15.30 -19.36
C PHE A 221 -3.38 -13.78 -19.38
N GLN A 222 -3.01 -13.18 -18.27
CA GLN A 222 -2.97 -11.73 -18.10
C GLN A 222 -1.52 -11.28 -17.93
N SER A 223 -1.21 -10.10 -18.48
CA SER A 223 0.08 -9.42 -18.29
C SER A 223 -0.19 -7.99 -17.84
N THR A 224 0.53 -7.53 -16.82
CA THR A 224 0.43 -6.16 -16.29
C THR A 224 1.22 -5.15 -17.10
N ASN A 225 2.10 -5.62 -18.00
CA ASN A 225 2.93 -4.81 -18.88
C ASN A 225 3.62 -3.63 -18.18
N HIS A 226 4.19 -3.87 -16.99
CA HIS A 226 4.89 -2.86 -16.20
C HIS A 226 6.04 -2.23 -16.97
N SER A 227 6.39 -0.97 -16.64
CA SER A 227 7.53 -0.28 -17.22
C SER A 227 8.86 -0.99 -16.88
N PRO A 228 9.93 -0.80 -17.67
CA PRO A 228 11.25 -1.35 -17.36
C PRO A 228 11.75 -0.93 -15.96
N VAL A 229 11.50 0.33 -15.55
CA VAL A 229 11.88 0.84 -14.23
C VAL A 229 11.16 0.08 -13.12
N ARG A 230 9.84 -0.13 -13.24
CA ARG A 230 9.08 -0.89 -12.24
C ARG A 230 9.51 -2.35 -12.19
N ARG A 231 9.81 -2.97 -13.36
CA ARG A 231 10.36 -4.34 -13.42
C ARG A 231 11.69 -4.46 -12.68
N TYR A 232 12.57 -3.46 -12.82
CA TYR A 232 13.82 -3.41 -12.09
C TYR A 232 13.60 -3.43 -10.56
N TYR A 233 12.73 -2.55 -10.05
CA TYR A 233 12.47 -2.49 -8.61
C TYR A 233 11.83 -3.77 -8.09
N GLN A 234 10.90 -4.36 -8.81
CA GLN A 234 10.26 -5.62 -8.42
C GLN A 234 11.29 -6.73 -8.19
N GLU A 235 12.19 -6.94 -9.13
CA GLU A 235 13.17 -8.02 -9.02
C GLU A 235 14.28 -7.72 -7.99
N ARG A 236 14.72 -6.47 -7.89
CA ARG A 236 15.68 -6.05 -6.86
C ARG A 236 15.10 -6.26 -5.45
N ASN A 237 13.89 -5.79 -5.24
CA ASN A 237 13.26 -5.86 -3.94
C ASN A 237 12.88 -7.29 -3.55
N LYS A 238 12.51 -8.17 -4.50
CA LYS A 238 12.32 -9.60 -4.23
C LYS A 238 13.57 -10.24 -3.64
N ILE A 239 14.76 -9.95 -4.18
CA ILE A 239 16.02 -10.48 -3.65
C ILE A 239 16.26 -9.97 -2.22
N TRP A 240 16.02 -8.69 -1.97
CA TRP A 240 16.13 -8.11 -0.64
C TRP A 240 15.15 -8.78 0.35
N MET A 241 13.89 -8.92 -0.04
CA MET A 241 12.86 -9.59 0.74
C MET A 241 13.21 -11.04 1.04
N TYR A 242 13.74 -11.77 0.06
CA TYR A 242 14.18 -13.14 0.22
C TYR A 242 15.25 -13.29 1.30
N ARG A 243 16.23 -12.38 1.34
CA ARG A 243 17.29 -12.37 2.34
C ARG A 243 16.77 -12.11 3.75
N HIS A 244 15.79 -11.22 3.90
CA HIS A 244 15.31 -10.79 5.22
C HIS A 244 14.19 -11.70 5.77
N TYR A 245 13.41 -12.30 4.89
CA TYR A 245 12.19 -13.03 5.26
C TYR A 245 12.09 -14.43 4.71
N GLY A 246 12.97 -14.86 3.81
CA GLY A 246 12.90 -16.16 3.12
C GLY A 246 12.89 -17.36 4.08
N LEU A 247 13.69 -17.33 5.13
CA LEU A 247 13.72 -18.40 6.14
C LEU A 247 12.46 -18.40 7.04
N ALA A 248 11.85 -17.24 7.27
CA ALA A 248 10.65 -17.11 8.09
C ALA A 248 9.38 -17.52 7.33
N PHE A 249 9.35 -17.32 6.00
CA PHE A 249 8.19 -17.56 5.13
C PHE A 249 8.57 -18.38 3.88
N PRO A 250 9.17 -19.57 4.01
CA PRO A 250 9.82 -20.27 2.89
C PRO A 250 8.83 -20.65 1.77
N ALA A 251 7.61 -21.06 2.10
CA ALA A 251 6.60 -21.43 1.12
C ALA A 251 6.18 -20.25 0.24
N PHE A 252 6.00 -19.06 0.84
CA PHE A 252 5.66 -17.84 0.11
C PHE A 252 6.78 -17.48 -0.88
N PHE A 253 8.02 -17.44 -0.41
CA PHE A 253 9.16 -17.06 -1.25
C PHE A 253 9.52 -18.08 -2.30
N ALA A 254 9.31 -19.37 -2.06
CA ALA A 254 9.44 -20.40 -3.09
C ALA A 254 8.41 -20.19 -4.21
N GLN A 255 7.16 -19.87 -3.87
CA GLN A 255 6.13 -19.54 -4.84
C GLN A 255 6.46 -18.26 -5.64
N GLU A 256 6.92 -17.20 -4.97
CA GLU A 256 7.32 -15.95 -5.65
C GLU A 256 8.54 -16.15 -6.57
N PHE A 257 9.47 -17.01 -6.18
CA PHE A 257 10.60 -17.39 -7.03
C PHE A 257 10.13 -18.09 -8.32
N LEU A 258 9.25 -19.08 -8.22
CA LEU A 258 8.66 -19.74 -9.39
C LEU A 258 7.86 -18.76 -10.25
N ARG A 259 7.12 -17.86 -9.63
CA ARG A 259 6.35 -16.81 -10.33
C ARG A 259 7.26 -15.90 -11.15
N SER A 260 8.46 -15.54 -10.68
CA SER A 260 9.41 -14.72 -11.43
C SER A 260 9.81 -15.37 -12.78
N PHE A 261 9.96 -16.69 -12.85
CA PHE A 261 10.22 -17.37 -14.14
C PHE A 261 9.01 -17.33 -15.06
N VAL A 262 7.80 -17.49 -14.52
CA VAL A 262 6.57 -17.38 -15.30
C VAL A 262 6.40 -15.96 -15.84
N ASP A 263 6.70 -14.95 -15.04
CA ASP A 263 6.61 -13.54 -15.42
C ASP A 263 7.68 -13.18 -16.48
N LEU A 264 8.89 -13.73 -16.37
CA LEU A 264 9.93 -13.59 -17.38
C LEU A 264 9.51 -14.24 -18.70
N ALA A 265 8.92 -15.43 -18.65
CA ALA A 265 8.41 -16.10 -19.84
C ALA A 265 7.26 -15.31 -20.51
N LYS A 266 6.32 -14.77 -19.72
CA LYS A 266 5.24 -13.89 -20.23
C LYS A 266 5.80 -12.62 -20.86
N LEU A 267 6.82 -12.01 -20.23
CA LEU A 267 7.51 -10.84 -20.75
C LEU A 267 8.06 -11.11 -22.16
N GLU A 268 8.79 -12.22 -22.32
CA GLU A 268 9.39 -12.58 -23.59
C GLU A 268 8.37 -12.97 -24.67
N LEU A 269 7.22 -13.52 -24.28
CA LEU A 269 6.21 -13.96 -25.24
C LEU A 269 5.32 -12.81 -25.72
N VAL A 270 4.81 -11.95 -24.82
CA VAL A 270 3.66 -11.08 -25.15
C VAL A 270 3.84 -9.61 -24.79
N GLU A 271 4.81 -9.23 -23.93
CA GLU A 271 4.94 -7.85 -23.53
C GLU A 271 5.64 -7.00 -24.59
N ARG A 272 5.45 -5.67 -24.49
CA ARG A 272 6.18 -4.70 -25.29
C ARG A 272 7.54 -4.38 -24.64
N GLU A 273 8.47 -3.81 -25.40
CA GLU A 273 9.80 -3.39 -24.90
C GLU A 273 10.59 -4.52 -24.22
N LYS A 274 10.49 -5.74 -24.74
CA LYS A 274 11.06 -6.97 -24.17
C LYS A 274 12.51 -6.80 -23.74
N TRP A 275 13.36 -6.31 -24.63
CA TRP A 275 14.78 -6.13 -24.37
C TRP A 275 15.06 -5.19 -23.18
N ALA A 276 14.37 -4.02 -23.13
CA ALA A 276 14.53 -3.07 -22.04
C ALA A 276 14.10 -3.67 -20.69
N LYS A 277 12.99 -4.40 -20.69
CA LYS A 277 12.45 -5.06 -19.47
C LYS A 277 13.30 -6.23 -19.01
N THR A 278 13.80 -7.05 -19.95
CA THR A 278 14.71 -8.16 -19.63
C THR A 278 16.02 -7.65 -19.05
N LYS A 279 16.59 -6.60 -19.65
CA LYS A 279 17.77 -5.92 -19.11
C LYS A 279 17.50 -5.38 -17.70
N ALA A 280 16.34 -4.75 -17.49
CA ALA A 280 15.93 -4.22 -16.20
C ALA A 280 15.74 -5.32 -15.15
N PHE A 281 15.13 -6.45 -15.53
CA PHE A 281 14.99 -7.64 -14.70
C PHE A 281 16.35 -8.12 -14.16
N PHE A 282 17.29 -8.42 -15.04
CA PHE A 282 18.61 -8.94 -14.65
C PHE A 282 19.43 -7.88 -13.88
N ARG A 283 19.30 -6.59 -14.23
CA ARG A 283 19.92 -5.51 -13.46
C ARG A 283 19.34 -5.46 -12.04
N GLY A 284 18.01 -5.56 -11.89
CA GLY A 284 17.35 -5.62 -10.58
C GLY A 284 17.87 -6.78 -9.74
N VAL A 285 17.92 -8.00 -10.29
CA VAL A 285 18.48 -9.16 -9.61
C VAL A 285 19.94 -8.91 -9.18
N ALA A 286 20.78 -8.40 -10.09
CA ALA A 286 22.19 -8.15 -9.81
C ALA A 286 22.40 -7.10 -8.70
N ASP A 287 21.61 -6.01 -8.72
CA ASP A 287 21.70 -4.96 -7.70
C ASP A 287 21.13 -5.43 -6.36
N GLY A 288 20.05 -6.22 -6.35
CA GLY A 288 19.54 -6.90 -5.17
C GLY A 288 20.57 -7.84 -4.52
N LEU A 289 21.27 -8.63 -5.34
CA LEU A 289 22.37 -9.51 -4.86
C LEU A 289 23.53 -8.70 -4.28
N ARG A 290 23.82 -7.52 -4.80
CA ARG A 290 24.88 -6.62 -4.31
C ARG A 290 24.40 -5.69 -3.19
N ASN A 291 23.14 -5.81 -2.76
CA ASN A 291 22.51 -4.92 -1.78
C ASN A 291 22.55 -3.42 -2.17
N ARG A 292 22.43 -3.13 -3.46
CA ARG A 292 22.31 -1.77 -3.98
C ARG A 292 20.85 -1.35 -3.95
N MET A 293 20.46 -0.67 -2.90
CA MET A 293 19.06 -0.30 -2.63
C MET A 293 18.82 1.20 -2.88
N GLY A 294 17.61 1.67 -2.61
CA GLY A 294 17.21 3.06 -2.79
C GLY A 294 16.80 3.40 -4.22
N ARG A 295 16.86 4.69 -4.57
CA ARG A 295 16.49 5.18 -5.91
C ARG A 295 17.47 4.68 -6.97
N CYS A 296 16.96 4.10 -8.04
CA CYS A 296 17.73 3.77 -9.24
C CYS A 296 17.82 5.01 -10.12
N LEU A 297 19.03 5.48 -10.38
CA LEU A 297 19.31 6.59 -11.30
C LEU A 297 19.23 6.13 -12.76
#